data_0051702fc8e60f81e8501b978ff8351a
#
_entry.id   0051702fc8e60f81e8501b978ff8351a
#
_cell.length_a   1.000
_cell.length_b   1.000
_cell.length_c   1.000
_cell.angle_alpha   90.00
_cell.angle_beta   90.00
_cell.angle_gamma   90.00
#
_symmetry.space_group_name_H-M   'P 1'
#
loop_
_entity.id
_entity.type
_entity.pdbx_description
1 polymer ?
#
loop_
_entity_poly.entity_id
_entity_poly.type
_entity_poly.pdbx_seq_one_letter_code
_entity_poly.pdbx_strand_id
1 'polypeptide(L)'
;MKKIISLLLVLTLVLSLAACGTAAPTEPTAGENQVLDGAGRVLNIPAEPEKATIASVYAVSVPFIEALGLGERVLAINVKSNFWKEADPALAEAGSVGRGAVDLEALAAFSPSVLIHRSNDMETIEAVQRINIPVLCITVEDMADITDTLTMMGRYFGAEERAAEVIAWMNGKFQMIDSIVSQIPESERKTVLVMGGEAGRIAADDMLQAWMAEKAGGIYVAENTANNRNWVNVGVEQVFTWNPQFIFATSSTPLDYSIEELMAEDAWSAVEAVKDAHFYQIPAKLDSWDIPGVSCVIGTMYMLHKMYPEYFSQEQLEQEVAEYYEFMFGRTFEADYLGYDLSE
;
A
#
# COMPACT_ATOMS: atom_id res chain seq x y z
N MET A 1 -2.29 -23.64 70.15
CA MET A 1 -2.48 -24.52 68.98
C MET A 1 -3.57 -24.01 68.00
N LYS A 2 -4.75 -23.58 68.47
CA LYS A 2 -5.82 -23.10 67.53
C LYS A 2 -5.48 -21.83 66.69
N LYS A 3 -4.63 -20.91 67.18
CA LYS A 3 -4.21 -19.72 66.51
C LYS A 3 -3.15 -19.93 65.38
N ILE A 4 -2.33 -21.01 65.55
CA ILE A 4 -1.29 -21.37 64.56
C ILE A 4 -1.91 -22.09 63.33
N ILE A 5 -2.95 -22.88 63.55
CA ILE A 5 -3.68 -23.58 62.51
C ILE A 5 -4.46 -22.60 61.62
N SER A 6 -5.00 -21.51 62.23
CA SER A 6 -5.73 -20.47 61.46
C SER A 6 -4.79 -19.64 60.55
N LEU A 7 -3.54 -19.44 60.98
CA LEU A 7 -2.54 -18.69 60.18
C LEU A 7 -2.01 -19.52 59.00
N LEU A 8 -1.85 -20.84 59.17
CA LEU A 8 -1.46 -21.75 58.10
C LEU A 8 -2.55 -21.93 57.03
N LEU A 9 -3.83 -21.89 57.43
CA LEU A 9 -4.95 -22.00 56.48
C LEU A 9 -5.12 -20.72 55.63
N VAL A 10 -4.81 -19.54 56.18
CA VAL A 10 -4.84 -18.26 55.44
C VAL A 10 -3.64 -18.16 54.49
N LEU A 11 -2.48 -18.69 54.85
CA LEU A 11 -1.29 -18.65 54.01
C LEU A 11 -1.41 -19.62 52.81
N THR A 12 -2.11 -20.75 52.94
CA THR A 12 -2.37 -21.66 51.80
C THR A 12 -3.45 -21.11 50.84
N LEU A 13 -4.39 -20.28 51.32
CA LEU A 13 -5.42 -19.69 50.50
C LEU A 13 -4.88 -18.51 49.65
N VAL A 14 -3.85 -17.80 50.16
CA VAL A 14 -3.21 -16.68 49.43
C VAL A 14 -2.26 -17.20 48.32
N LEU A 15 -1.65 -18.38 48.51
CA LEU A 15 -0.80 -18.99 47.47
C LEU A 15 -1.59 -19.64 46.32
N SER A 16 -2.89 -19.94 46.50
CA SER A 16 -3.73 -20.50 45.42
C SER A 16 -4.35 -19.43 44.48
N LEU A 17 -4.29 -18.13 44.85
CA LEU A 17 -4.76 -17.04 44.01
C LEU A 17 -3.66 -16.43 43.08
N ALA A 18 -2.41 -16.84 43.24
CA ALA A 18 -1.29 -16.37 42.42
C ALA A 18 -1.04 -17.23 41.15
N ALA A 19 -1.85 -18.30 40.93
CA ALA A 19 -1.65 -19.23 39.81
C ALA A 19 -2.64 -19.07 38.63
N CYS A 20 -3.50 -18.06 38.66
CA CYS A 20 -4.23 -17.62 37.46
C CYS A 20 -3.53 -16.41 36.82
N GLY A 21 -2.29 -16.59 36.43
CA GLY A 21 -1.69 -15.78 35.37
C GLY A 21 -2.47 -16.11 34.09
N THR A 22 -3.33 -15.23 33.66
CA THR A 22 -3.81 -15.21 32.27
C THR A 22 -2.57 -15.11 31.42
N ALA A 23 -2.11 -16.23 30.84
CA ALA A 23 -1.13 -16.19 29.77
C ALA A 23 -1.71 -15.21 28.73
N ALA A 24 -0.98 -14.16 28.43
CA ALA A 24 -1.31 -13.31 27.29
C ALA A 24 -1.50 -14.26 26.08
N PRO A 25 -2.52 -14.06 25.25
CA PRO A 25 -2.67 -14.87 24.04
C PRO A 25 -1.35 -14.79 23.29
N THR A 26 -0.67 -15.94 23.14
CA THR A 26 0.52 -16.03 22.29
C THR A 26 0.06 -15.75 20.87
N GLU A 27 0.61 -14.72 20.25
CA GLU A 27 0.38 -14.48 18.84
C GLU A 27 0.71 -15.76 18.04
N PRO A 28 -0.12 -16.10 17.04
CA PRO A 28 0.14 -17.28 16.24
C PRO A 28 1.49 -17.11 15.52
N THR A 29 2.36 -18.11 15.61
CA THR A 29 3.64 -18.14 14.90
C THR A 29 3.57 -19.18 13.80
N ALA A 30 3.97 -18.80 12.58
CA ALA A 30 4.05 -19.72 11.44
C ALA A 30 5.23 -20.68 11.60
N GLY A 31 5.02 -21.97 11.29
CA GLY A 31 6.07 -22.97 11.20
C GLY A 31 6.91 -22.86 9.93
N GLU A 32 7.86 -23.80 9.74
CA GLU A 32 8.77 -23.79 8.59
C GLU A 32 8.02 -23.85 7.25
N ASN A 33 6.96 -24.66 7.14
CA ASN A 33 6.14 -24.79 5.92
C ASN A 33 4.82 -24.00 6.01
N GLN A 34 4.83 -22.87 6.69
CA GLN A 34 3.66 -22.04 6.91
C GLN A 34 3.99 -20.57 6.77
N VAL A 35 2.99 -19.77 6.43
CA VAL A 35 3.02 -18.30 6.49
C VAL A 35 1.96 -17.80 7.46
N LEU A 36 2.22 -16.66 8.07
CA LEU A 36 1.21 -15.84 8.76
C LEU A 36 0.71 -14.82 7.75
N ASP A 37 -0.58 -14.84 7.42
CA ASP A 37 -1.15 -13.91 6.46
C ASP A 37 -1.56 -12.57 7.10
N GLY A 38 -1.95 -11.60 6.28
CA GLY A 38 -2.34 -10.27 6.73
C GLY A 38 -3.57 -10.23 7.66
N ALA A 39 -4.34 -11.32 7.78
CA ALA A 39 -5.42 -11.46 8.75
C ALA A 39 -4.96 -12.17 10.04
N GLY A 40 -3.66 -12.39 10.24
CA GLY A 40 -3.11 -13.10 11.38
C GLY A 40 -3.41 -14.60 11.38
N ARG A 41 -3.73 -15.20 10.23
CA ARG A 41 -4.04 -16.63 10.11
C ARG A 41 -2.81 -17.40 9.63
N VAL A 42 -2.62 -18.60 10.16
CA VAL A 42 -1.56 -19.50 9.72
C VAL A 42 -2.06 -20.31 8.51
N LEU A 43 -1.38 -20.18 7.38
CA LEU A 43 -1.64 -20.95 6.18
C LEU A 43 -0.47 -21.87 5.85
N ASN A 44 -0.77 -23.09 5.41
CA ASN A 44 0.25 -23.99 4.89
C ASN A 44 0.72 -23.54 3.51
N ILE A 45 2.02 -23.55 3.30
CA ILE A 45 2.62 -23.34 1.98
C ILE A 45 2.24 -24.53 1.09
N PRO A 46 1.84 -24.34 -0.19
CA PRO A 46 1.60 -25.44 -1.11
C PRO A 46 2.80 -26.38 -1.23
N ALA A 47 2.58 -27.65 -1.51
CA ALA A 47 3.66 -28.63 -1.67
C ALA A 47 4.59 -28.31 -2.86
N GLU A 48 4.07 -27.64 -3.87
CA GLU A 48 4.79 -27.13 -5.05
C GLU A 48 4.47 -25.61 -5.17
N PRO A 49 5.06 -24.77 -4.31
CA PRO A 49 4.72 -23.36 -4.22
C PRO A 49 4.97 -22.62 -5.55
N GLU A 50 5.97 -23.03 -6.32
CA GLU A 50 6.31 -22.47 -7.64
C GLU A 50 5.27 -22.76 -8.73
N LYS A 51 4.34 -23.70 -8.49
CA LYS A 51 3.24 -24.06 -9.41
C LYS A 51 1.87 -23.53 -8.96
N ALA A 52 1.80 -22.89 -7.78
CA ALA A 52 0.55 -22.41 -7.25
C ALA A 52 -0.07 -21.33 -8.15
N THR A 53 -1.32 -21.56 -8.58
CA THR A 53 -2.07 -20.64 -9.43
C THR A 53 -2.89 -19.65 -8.60
N ILE A 54 -3.08 -18.45 -9.13
CA ILE A 54 -3.57 -17.29 -8.42
C ILE A 54 -4.89 -16.79 -9.04
N ALA A 55 -5.84 -16.41 -8.20
CA ALA A 55 -6.90 -15.49 -8.55
C ALA A 55 -6.92 -14.31 -7.56
N SER A 56 -7.34 -13.13 -8.00
CA SER A 56 -7.57 -12.00 -7.11
C SER A 56 -8.66 -11.06 -7.63
N VAL A 57 -9.59 -10.68 -6.76
CA VAL A 57 -10.53 -9.58 -6.99
C VAL A 57 -10.04 -8.27 -6.37
N TYR A 58 -9.04 -8.33 -5.50
CA TYR A 58 -8.46 -7.19 -4.80
C TYR A 58 -7.37 -6.54 -5.65
N ALA A 59 -7.68 -5.40 -6.27
CA ALA A 59 -6.79 -4.74 -7.23
C ALA A 59 -5.40 -4.41 -6.65
N VAL A 60 -5.32 -4.10 -5.36
CA VAL A 60 -4.05 -3.81 -4.65
C VAL A 60 -3.10 -5.01 -4.62
N SER A 61 -3.58 -6.24 -4.84
CA SER A 61 -2.70 -7.41 -4.90
C SER A 61 -1.86 -7.50 -6.17
N VAL A 62 -2.32 -6.86 -7.27
CA VAL A 62 -1.67 -7.01 -8.58
C VAL A 62 -0.24 -6.44 -8.58
N PRO A 63 0.05 -5.26 -8.02
CA PRO A 63 1.43 -4.77 -7.88
C PRO A 63 2.38 -5.76 -7.20
N PHE A 64 1.91 -6.52 -6.22
CA PHE A 64 2.71 -7.53 -5.52
C PHE A 64 2.93 -8.77 -6.37
N ILE A 65 1.89 -9.20 -7.10
CA ILE A 65 1.98 -10.31 -8.06
C ILE A 65 3.03 -9.99 -9.13
N GLU A 66 2.98 -8.78 -9.70
CA GLU A 66 3.94 -8.29 -10.69
C GLU A 66 5.35 -8.20 -10.12
N ALA A 67 5.50 -7.57 -8.95
CA ALA A 67 6.79 -7.42 -8.28
C ALA A 67 7.52 -8.75 -8.06
N LEU A 68 6.75 -9.81 -7.78
CA LEU A 68 7.26 -11.16 -7.54
C LEU A 68 7.41 -11.99 -8.82
N GLY A 69 7.08 -11.45 -10.01
CA GLY A 69 7.15 -12.17 -11.28
C GLY A 69 6.16 -13.33 -11.38
N LEU A 70 4.98 -13.19 -10.78
CA LEU A 70 3.97 -14.26 -10.70
C LEU A 70 2.88 -14.14 -11.78
N GLY A 71 3.00 -13.23 -12.75
CA GLY A 71 1.98 -12.95 -13.76
C GLY A 71 1.50 -14.19 -14.52
N GLU A 72 2.40 -15.07 -14.96
CA GLU A 72 2.06 -16.33 -15.67
C GLU A 72 1.23 -17.32 -14.84
N ARG A 73 1.19 -17.15 -13.52
CA ARG A 73 0.42 -18.01 -12.61
C ARG A 73 -1.00 -17.49 -12.36
N VAL A 74 -1.33 -16.29 -12.88
CA VAL A 74 -2.61 -15.65 -12.64
C VAL A 74 -3.67 -16.19 -13.60
N LEU A 75 -4.67 -16.87 -13.06
CA LEU A 75 -5.82 -17.36 -13.82
C LEU A 75 -6.90 -16.30 -14.01
N ALA A 76 -7.08 -15.43 -13.01
CA ALA A 76 -8.10 -14.39 -13.07
C ALA A 76 -7.83 -13.24 -12.10
N ILE A 77 -8.17 -12.02 -12.53
CA ILE A 77 -8.04 -10.79 -11.74
C ILE A 77 -9.33 -9.98 -11.74
N ASN A 78 -9.33 -8.86 -11.00
CA ASN A 78 -10.40 -7.87 -11.03
C ASN A 78 -10.48 -7.22 -12.43
N VAL A 79 -11.67 -7.06 -12.98
CA VAL A 79 -11.87 -6.41 -14.28
C VAL A 79 -11.35 -4.97 -14.35
N LYS A 80 -11.24 -4.28 -13.22
CA LYS A 80 -10.65 -2.92 -13.15
C LYS A 80 -9.12 -2.92 -13.32
N SER A 81 -8.48 -4.07 -13.23
CA SER A 81 -7.03 -4.23 -13.39
C SER A 81 -6.62 -4.56 -14.82
N ASN A 82 -7.50 -4.33 -15.80
CA ASN A 82 -7.22 -4.66 -17.20
C ASN A 82 -6.00 -3.92 -17.79
N PHE A 83 -5.67 -2.73 -17.26
CA PHE A 83 -4.47 -2.01 -17.69
C PHE A 83 -3.18 -2.81 -17.44
N TRP A 84 -3.13 -3.65 -16.40
CA TRP A 84 -2.01 -4.55 -16.15
C TRP A 84 -1.82 -5.59 -17.24
N LYS A 85 -2.91 -6.00 -17.92
CA LYS A 85 -2.84 -6.91 -19.06
C LYS A 85 -2.18 -6.30 -20.30
N GLU A 86 -2.19 -4.96 -20.39
CA GLU A 86 -1.48 -4.23 -21.44
C GLU A 86 0.00 -4.05 -21.08
N ALA A 87 0.28 -3.90 -19.79
CA ALA A 87 1.62 -3.72 -19.25
C ALA A 87 2.41 -5.02 -19.25
N ASP A 88 1.81 -6.11 -18.76
CA ASP A 88 2.43 -7.43 -18.69
C ASP A 88 1.71 -8.44 -19.59
N PRO A 89 2.38 -8.93 -20.66
CA PRO A 89 1.86 -9.99 -21.50
C PRO A 89 1.52 -11.28 -20.75
N ALA A 90 2.16 -11.55 -19.60
CA ALA A 90 1.86 -12.71 -18.77
C ALA A 90 0.44 -12.67 -18.20
N LEU A 91 -0.13 -11.48 -17.99
CA LEU A 91 -1.52 -11.30 -17.56
C LEU A 91 -2.54 -11.25 -18.69
N ALA A 92 -2.11 -11.23 -19.98
CA ALA A 92 -2.99 -11.01 -21.12
C ALA A 92 -4.18 -11.96 -21.17
N GLU A 93 -3.96 -13.23 -20.83
CA GLU A 93 -4.97 -14.30 -20.86
C GLU A 93 -5.74 -14.45 -19.54
N ALA A 94 -5.40 -13.69 -18.49
CA ALA A 94 -6.08 -13.77 -17.21
C ALA A 94 -7.57 -13.42 -17.36
N GLY A 95 -8.43 -14.28 -16.82
CA GLY A 95 -9.87 -14.07 -16.80
C GLY A 95 -10.32 -13.05 -15.75
N SER A 96 -11.59 -13.08 -15.39
CA SER A 96 -12.14 -12.23 -14.33
C SER A 96 -12.88 -13.05 -13.29
N VAL A 97 -12.69 -12.70 -12.02
CA VAL A 97 -13.41 -13.25 -10.86
C VAL A 97 -14.29 -12.20 -10.17
N GLY A 98 -14.67 -11.16 -10.90
CA GLY A 98 -15.61 -10.15 -10.42
C GLY A 98 -15.08 -8.71 -10.48
N ARG A 99 -15.89 -7.79 -9.94
CA ARG A 99 -15.62 -6.34 -9.90
C ARG A 99 -15.86 -5.81 -8.49
N GLY A 100 -14.88 -5.91 -7.62
CA GLY A 100 -14.99 -5.47 -6.22
C GLY A 100 -15.58 -6.53 -5.28
N ALA A 101 -16.53 -7.35 -5.75
CA ALA A 101 -16.98 -8.56 -5.08
C ALA A 101 -16.55 -9.79 -5.86
N VAL A 102 -16.31 -10.91 -5.16
CA VAL A 102 -15.90 -12.17 -5.77
C VAL A 102 -17.10 -12.84 -6.43
N ASP A 103 -16.97 -13.20 -7.70
CA ASP A 103 -17.87 -14.11 -8.39
C ASP A 103 -17.45 -15.56 -8.05
N LEU A 104 -18.19 -16.19 -7.14
CA LEU A 104 -17.87 -17.54 -6.64
C LEU A 104 -18.01 -18.62 -7.72
N GLU A 105 -18.91 -18.45 -8.70
CA GLU A 105 -19.07 -19.41 -9.80
C GLU A 105 -17.87 -19.33 -10.76
N ALA A 106 -17.48 -18.10 -11.13
CA ALA A 106 -16.28 -17.89 -11.94
C ALA A 106 -15.03 -18.37 -11.21
N LEU A 107 -14.89 -18.07 -9.91
CA LEU A 107 -13.76 -18.51 -9.11
C LEU A 107 -13.67 -20.04 -9.04
N ALA A 108 -14.80 -20.73 -8.83
CA ALA A 108 -14.86 -22.19 -8.82
C ALA A 108 -14.52 -22.78 -10.20
N ALA A 109 -14.93 -22.12 -11.29
CA ALA A 109 -14.62 -22.58 -12.65
C ALA A 109 -13.12 -22.46 -12.99
N PHE A 110 -12.44 -21.38 -12.54
CA PHE A 110 -10.98 -21.23 -12.68
C PHE A 110 -10.21 -22.19 -11.77
N SER A 111 -10.77 -22.55 -10.63
CA SER A 111 -10.16 -23.46 -9.64
C SER A 111 -8.69 -23.11 -9.31
N PRO A 112 -8.39 -21.87 -8.89
CA PRO A 112 -7.04 -21.49 -8.54
C PRO A 112 -6.56 -22.20 -7.28
N SER A 113 -5.23 -22.32 -7.11
CA SER A 113 -4.63 -22.84 -5.88
C SER A 113 -4.93 -21.94 -4.68
N VAL A 114 -5.11 -20.63 -4.91
CA VAL A 114 -5.38 -19.64 -3.86
C VAL A 114 -6.08 -18.39 -4.44
N LEU A 115 -6.98 -17.80 -3.64
CA LEU A 115 -7.46 -16.45 -3.86
C LEU A 115 -6.63 -15.49 -2.99
N ILE A 116 -6.04 -14.44 -3.57
CA ILE A 116 -5.47 -13.33 -2.79
C ILE A 116 -6.57 -12.31 -2.53
N HIS A 117 -6.76 -11.92 -1.26
CA HIS A 117 -7.81 -10.99 -0.88
C HIS A 117 -7.38 -10.08 0.27
N ARG A 118 -8.15 -9.00 0.50
CA ARG A 118 -7.93 -8.12 1.65
C ARG A 118 -8.30 -8.82 2.97
N SER A 119 -7.60 -8.47 4.04
CA SER A 119 -7.75 -9.13 5.35
C SER A 119 -9.05 -8.79 6.09
N ASN A 120 -9.67 -7.66 5.78
CA ASN A 120 -10.85 -7.12 6.50
C ASN A 120 -12.21 -7.53 5.91
N ASP A 121 -12.26 -8.42 4.92
CA ASP A 121 -13.50 -8.91 4.28
C ASP A 121 -13.78 -10.38 4.66
N MET A 122 -14.13 -10.58 5.92
CA MET A 122 -14.36 -11.93 6.47
C MET A 122 -15.50 -12.68 5.79
N GLU A 123 -16.55 -11.97 5.33
CA GLU A 123 -17.68 -12.59 4.63
C GLU A 123 -17.24 -13.26 3.33
N THR A 124 -16.48 -12.56 2.50
CA THR A 124 -15.91 -13.10 1.26
C THR A 124 -14.93 -14.23 1.56
N ILE A 125 -14.05 -14.07 2.54
CA ILE A 125 -13.07 -15.09 2.94
C ILE A 125 -13.76 -16.41 3.30
N GLU A 126 -14.79 -16.36 4.16
CA GLU A 126 -15.55 -17.53 4.58
C GLU A 126 -16.33 -18.15 3.40
N ALA A 127 -16.91 -17.32 2.51
CA ALA A 127 -17.64 -17.80 1.34
C ALA A 127 -16.71 -18.58 0.40
N VAL A 128 -15.52 -18.10 0.14
CA VAL A 128 -14.52 -18.77 -0.71
C VAL A 128 -14.00 -20.06 -0.06
N GLN A 129 -13.75 -20.04 1.25
CA GLN A 129 -13.32 -21.24 1.97
C GLN A 129 -14.38 -22.38 1.93
N ARG A 130 -15.68 -22.02 1.90
CA ARG A 130 -16.78 -23.03 1.77
C ARG A 130 -16.75 -23.79 0.44
N ILE A 131 -16.15 -23.22 -0.61
CA ILE A 131 -15.93 -23.91 -1.90
C ILE A 131 -14.54 -24.55 -1.99
N ASN A 132 -13.84 -24.70 -0.84
CA ASN A 132 -12.53 -25.35 -0.68
C ASN A 132 -11.39 -24.67 -1.46
N ILE A 133 -11.46 -23.36 -1.70
CA ILE A 133 -10.35 -22.57 -2.23
C ILE A 133 -9.67 -21.85 -1.06
N PRO A 134 -8.36 -22.05 -0.85
CA PRO A 134 -7.61 -21.28 0.15
C PRO A 134 -7.65 -19.78 -0.14
N VAL A 135 -7.64 -18.95 0.92
CA VAL A 135 -7.56 -17.51 0.80
C VAL A 135 -6.29 -17.04 1.51
N LEU A 136 -5.42 -16.36 0.78
CA LEU A 136 -4.25 -15.66 1.29
C LEU A 136 -4.62 -14.18 1.47
N CYS A 137 -4.71 -13.73 2.71
CA CYS A 137 -5.04 -12.35 3.01
C CYS A 137 -3.82 -11.47 3.02
N ILE A 138 -3.94 -10.28 2.43
CA ILE A 138 -2.95 -9.22 2.55
C ILE A 138 -3.55 -8.02 3.27
N THR A 139 -2.73 -7.36 4.08
CA THR A 139 -2.96 -6.04 4.67
C THR A 139 -1.87 -5.15 4.12
N VAL A 140 -2.22 -4.03 3.53
CA VAL A 140 -1.25 -3.16 2.89
C VAL A 140 -1.69 -1.71 3.09
N GLU A 141 -1.25 -1.12 4.18
CA GLU A 141 -1.65 0.24 4.57
C GLU A 141 -0.43 1.16 4.78
N ASP A 142 0.75 0.58 5.06
CA ASP A 142 1.99 1.30 5.27
C ASP A 142 3.21 0.56 4.70
N MET A 143 4.41 1.12 4.87
CA MET A 143 5.65 0.54 4.35
C MET A 143 6.03 -0.80 5.00
N ALA A 144 5.70 -1.00 6.27
CA ALA A 144 5.96 -2.27 6.94
C ALA A 144 5.05 -3.37 6.34
N ASP A 145 3.77 -3.08 6.16
CA ASP A 145 2.81 -3.97 5.52
C ASP A 145 3.24 -4.35 4.09
N ILE A 146 3.82 -3.40 3.32
CA ILE A 146 4.34 -3.67 1.96
C ILE A 146 5.47 -4.69 2.01
N THR A 147 6.47 -4.50 2.86
CA THR A 147 7.62 -5.40 2.97
C THR A 147 7.24 -6.76 3.54
N ASP A 148 6.33 -6.80 4.51
CA ASP A 148 5.80 -8.03 5.09
C ASP A 148 4.97 -8.81 4.07
N THR A 149 4.15 -8.12 3.27
CA THR A 149 3.37 -8.74 2.19
C THR A 149 4.27 -9.33 1.10
N LEU A 150 5.32 -8.61 0.66
CA LEU A 150 6.31 -9.13 -0.28
C LEU A 150 7.01 -10.39 0.28
N THR A 151 7.44 -10.32 1.53
CA THR A 151 8.11 -11.44 2.20
C THR A 151 7.18 -12.65 2.33
N MET A 152 5.97 -12.43 2.81
CA MET A 152 4.96 -13.47 3.02
C MET A 152 4.53 -14.12 1.69
N MET A 153 4.23 -13.32 0.66
CA MET A 153 3.86 -13.83 -0.66
C MET A 153 5.05 -14.52 -1.33
N GLY A 154 6.26 -13.95 -1.24
CA GLY A 154 7.48 -14.60 -1.73
C GLY A 154 7.63 -16.00 -1.18
N ARG A 155 7.46 -16.17 0.12
CA ARG A 155 7.53 -17.47 0.80
C ARG A 155 6.38 -18.40 0.41
N TYR A 156 5.14 -17.88 0.30
CA TYR A 156 3.98 -18.69 -0.08
C TYR A 156 4.06 -19.24 -1.50
N PHE A 157 4.67 -18.49 -2.42
CA PHE A 157 4.77 -18.83 -3.85
C PHE A 157 6.15 -19.35 -4.27
N GLY A 158 7.10 -19.52 -3.36
CA GLY A 158 8.47 -19.96 -3.66
C GLY A 158 9.25 -18.92 -4.50
N ALA A 159 9.04 -17.65 -4.20
CA ALA A 159 9.67 -16.50 -4.85
C ALA A 159 10.47 -15.64 -3.84
N GLU A 160 11.05 -16.26 -2.80
CA GLU A 160 11.73 -15.57 -1.70
C GLU A 160 12.93 -14.75 -2.19
N GLU A 161 13.67 -15.27 -3.17
CA GLU A 161 14.83 -14.57 -3.73
C GLU A 161 14.38 -13.26 -4.41
N ARG A 162 13.32 -13.33 -5.24
CA ARG A 162 12.75 -12.14 -5.89
C ARG A 162 12.16 -11.16 -4.88
N ALA A 163 11.48 -11.62 -3.83
CA ALA A 163 10.97 -10.77 -2.77
C ALA A 163 12.10 -10.00 -2.07
N ALA A 164 13.20 -10.69 -1.73
CA ALA A 164 14.36 -10.06 -1.12
C ALA A 164 15.03 -9.04 -2.05
N GLU A 165 15.12 -9.34 -3.37
CA GLU A 165 15.65 -8.42 -4.38
C GLU A 165 14.80 -7.14 -4.48
N VAL A 166 13.46 -7.27 -4.56
CA VAL A 166 12.54 -6.13 -4.63
C VAL A 166 12.64 -5.27 -3.37
N ILE A 167 12.64 -5.87 -2.19
CA ILE A 167 12.77 -5.15 -0.92
C ILE A 167 14.13 -4.43 -0.85
N ALA A 168 15.22 -5.07 -1.28
CA ALA A 168 16.54 -4.46 -1.30
C ALA A 168 16.60 -3.26 -2.27
N TRP A 169 15.98 -3.39 -3.45
CA TRP A 169 15.84 -2.30 -4.42
C TRP A 169 15.08 -1.11 -3.84
N MET A 170 13.90 -1.34 -3.25
CA MET A 170 13.10 -0.29 -2.60
C MET A 170 13.90 0.43 -1.52
N ASN A 171 14.57 -0.32 -0.63
CA ASN A 171 15.38 0.24 0.44
C ASN A 171 16.53 1.09 -0.10
N GLY A 172 17.21 0.65 -1.17
CA GLY A 172 18.25 1.42 -1.85
C GLY A 172 17.75 2.76 -2.40
N LYS A 173 16.57 2.74 -3.02
CA LYS A 173 15.94 3.97 -3.55
C LYS A 173 15.48 4.92 -2.44
N PHE A 174 14.92 4.43 -1.36
CA PHE A 174 14.58 5.27 -0.22
C PHE A 174 15.81 5.85 0.49
N GLN A 175 16.93 5.12 0.54
CA GLN A 175 18.21 5.67 1.03
C GLN A 175 18.73 6.78 0.11
N MET A 176 18.58 6.65 -1.20
CA MET A 176 18.90 7.72 -2.16
C MET A 176 18.04 8.96 -1.90
N ILE A 177 16.72 8.80 -1.75
CA ILE A 177 15.82 9.90 -1.40
C ILE A 177 16.25 10.58 -0.10
N ASP A 178 16.56 9.81 0.96
CA ASP A 178 17.05 10.35 2.24
C ASP A 178 18.33 11.19 2.06
N SER A 179 19.24 10.71 1.21
CA SER A 179 20.49 11.41 0.92
C SER A 179 20.26 12.75 0.24
N ILE A 180 19.27 12.84 -0.65
CA ILE A 180 18.87 14.09 -1.31
C ILE A 180 18.18 15.03 -0.30
N VAL A 181 17.16 14.52 0.39
CA VAL A 181 16.37 15.28 1.37
C VAL A 181 17.23 15.83 2.50
N SER A 182 18.29 15.12 2.91
CA SER A 182 19.23 15.60 3.94
C SER A 182 20.00 16.85 3.53
N GLN A 183 20.07 17.17 2.23
CA GLN A 183 20.73 18.36 1.70
C GLN A 183 19.80 19.58 1.69
N ILE A 184 18.49 19.38 1.84
CA ILE A 184 17.50 20.45 1.85
C ILE A 184 17.49 21.11 3.24
N PRO A 185 17.83 22.41 3.35
CA PRO A 185 17.76 23.12 4.62
C PRO A 185 16.36 23.05 5.23
N GLU A 186 16.25 22.89 6.54
CA GLU A 186 14.96 22.82 7.24
C GLU A 186 14.09 24.04 6.95
N SER A 187 14.70 25.23 6.80
CA SER A 187 13.99 26.47 6.47
C SER A 187 13.42 26.54 5.05
N GLU A 188 13.84 25.62 4.17
CA GLU A 188 13.38 25.52 2.77
C GLU A 188 12.34 24.41 2.56
N ARG A 189 12.09 23.60 3.60
CA ARG A 189 11.12 22.52 3.52
C ARG A 189 9.71 23.04 3.28
N LYS A 190 9.03 22.39 2.32
CA LYS A 190 7.71 22.79 1.86
C LYS A 190 6.62 22.14 2.71
N THR A 191 5.56 22.89 2.99
CA THR A 191 4.34 22.33 3.58
C THR A 191 3.52 21.63 2.50
N VAL A 192 3.00 20.43 2.81
CA VAL A 192 2.35 19.56 1.83
C VAL A 192 1.10 18.90 2.40
N LEU A 193 0.11 18.70 1.52
CA LEU A 193 -1.12 17.97 1.78
C LEU A 193 -1.34 16.94 0.68
N VAL A 194 -1.84 15.75 1.02
CA VAL A 194 -2.33 14.78 0.03
C VAL A 194 -3.84 14.70 0.10
N MET A 195 -4.50 14.92 -1.04
CA MET A 195 -5.95 14.94 -1.17
C MET A 195 -6.45 13.67 -1.88
N GLY A 196 -7.58 13.16 -1.39
CA GLY A 196 -8.24 11.95 -1.90
C GLY A 196 -9.09 12.18 -3.13
N GLY A 197 -9.91 11.18 -3.49
CA GLY A 197 -10.79 11.23 -4.65
C GLY A 197 -11.93 12.25 -4.55
N GLU A 198 -12.27 12.72 -3.35
CA GLU A 198 -13.26 13.77 -3.10
C GLU A 198 -12.57 15.04 -2.63
N ALA A 199 -13.03 16.21 -3.09
CA ALA A 199 -12.48 17.50 -2.67
C ALA A 199 -12.65 17.67 -1.15
N GLY A 200 -11.56 18.02 -0.44
CA GLY A 200 -11.56 18.11 1.03
C GLY A 200 -11.51 16.77 1.76
N ARG A 201 -11.32 15.66 1.07
CA ARG A 201 -10.95 14.36 1.66
C ARG A 201 -9.44 14.21 1.59
N ILE A 202 -8.78 14.04 2.71
CA ILE A 202 -7.33 14.05 2.82
C ILE A 202 -6.79 12.74 3.35
N ALA A 203 -5.54 12.42 3.04
CA ALA A 203 -4.84 11.33 3.69
C ALA A 203 -4.64 11.69 5.18
N ALA A 204 -5.00 10.77 6.09
CA ALA A 204 -4.64 10.90 7.48
C ALA A 204 -3.11 10.78 7.67
N ASP A 205 -2.56 11.34 8.75
CA ASP A 205 -1.12 11.34 9.00
C ASP A 205 -0.52 9.94 9.26
N ASP A 206 -1.35 8.94 9.49
CA ASP A 206 -0.97 7.53 9.63
C ASP A 206 -1.07 6.73 8.30
N MET A 207 -1.30 7.39 7.15
CA MET A 207 -1.42 6.74 5.84
C MET A 207 -0.09 6.74 5.05
N LEU A 208 0.05 5.78 4.13
CA LEU A 208 1.18 5.70 3.20
C LEU A 208 1.42 7.02 2.44
N GLN A 209 0.37 7.69 1.98
CA GLN A 209 0.48 8.91 1.18
C GLN A 209 1.05 10.09 1.99
N ALA A 210 0.70 10.20 3.28
CA ALA A 210 1.30 11.17 4.18
C ALA A 210 2.79 10.86 4.41
N TRP A 211 3.11 9.58 4.66
CA TRP A 211 4.49 9.12 4.79
C TRP A 211 5.32 9.38 3.52
N MET A 212 4.76 9.16 2.31
CA MET A 212 5.44 9.47 1.04
C MET A 212 5.78 10.96 0.93
N ALA A 213 4.85 11.84 1.30
CA ALA A 213 5.06 13.27 1.27
C ALA A 213 6.16 13.72 2.25
N GLU A 214 6.22 13.16 3.46
CA GLU A 214 7.28 13.42 4.44
C GLU A 214 8.61 12.83 3.98
N LYS A 215 8.61 11.62 3.43
CA LYS A 215 9.79 10.96 2.87
C LYS A 215 10.40 11.74 1.71
N ALA A 216 9.55 12.42 0.92
CA ALA A 216 9.96 13.35 -0.13
C ALA A 216 10.49 14.70 0.41
N GLY A 217 10.63 14.87 1.71
CA GLY A 217 11.15 16.07 2.36
C GLY A 217 10.10 17.13 2.69
N GLY A 218 8.81 16.86 2.49
CA GLY A 218 7.72 17.74 2.86
C GLY A 218 7.46 17.79 4.37
N ILE A 219 6.76 18.82 4.81
CA ILE A 219 6.16 18.94 6.15
C ILE A 219 4.66 18.68 5.97
N TYR A 220 4.17 17.53 6.41
CA TYR A 220 2.77 17.18 6.26
C TYR A 220 1.90 18.02 7.18
N VAL A 221 0.93 18.77 6.62
CA VAL A 221 0.19 19.77 7.42
C VAL A 221 -1.00 19.22 8.21
N ALA A 222 -1.48 18.01 7.84
CA ALA A 222 -2.64 17.40 8.49
C ALA A 222 -2.25 16.54 9.71
N GLU A 223 -1.45 17.11 10.61
CA GLU A 223 -1.03 16.44 11.85
C GLU A 223 -2.22 16.11 12.76
N ASN A 224 -2.09 15.02 13.53
CA ASN A 224 -3.09 14.53 14.48
C ASN A 224 -4.43 14.15 13.83
N THR A 225 -4.39 13.72 12.58
CA THR A 225 -5.55 13.24 11.82
C THR A 225 -5.62 11.71 11.74
N ALA A 226 -4.73 10.97 12.43
CA ALA A 226 -4.70 9.51 12.42
C ALA A 226 -6.09 8.89 12.58
N ASN A 227 -6.47 8.04 11.62
CA ASN A 227 -7.81 7.48 11.49
C ASN A 227 -7.79 6.02 11.06
N ASN A 228 -7.00 5.19 11.75
CA ASN A 228 -6.79 3.78 11.37
C ASN A 228 -6.39 3.63 9.90
N ARG A 229 -5.50 4.49 9.42
CA ARG A 229 -5.01 4.51 8.02
C ARG A 229 -6.13 4.69 6.99
N ASN A 230 -7.11 5.56 7.30
CA ASN A 230 -8.21 5.88 6.41
C ASN A 230 -8.23 7.37 6.08
N TRP A 231 -8.79 7.68 4.93
CA TRP A 231 -9.03 9.03 4.48
C TRP A 231 -9.97 9.77 5.43
N VAL A 232 -9.68 11.06 5.67
CA VAL A 232 -10.45 11.93 6.57
C VAL A 232 -11.11 13.06 5.78
N ASN A 233 -12.39 13.29 6.02
CA ASN A 233 -13.10 14.43 5.44
C ASN A 233 -12.86 15.68 6.28
N VAL A 234 -12.37 16.73 5.63
CA VAL A 234 -12.20 18.08 6.21
C VAL A 234 -12.85 19.10 5.29
N GLY A 235 -13.32 20.22 5.84
CA GLY A 235 -13.83 21.32 5.02
C GLY A 235 -12.67 22.08 4.35
N VAL A 236 -12.97 22.84 3.29
CA VAL A 236 -12.00 23.70 2.62
C VAL A 236 -11.41 24.75 3.59
N GLU A 237 -12.18 25.18 4.59
CA GLU A 237 -11.73 26.10 5.64
C GLU A 237 -10.57 25.52 6.46
N GLN A 238 -10.55 24.19 6.66
CA GLN A 238 -9.45 23.54 7.35
C GLN A 238 -8.21 23.49 6.45
N VAL A 239 -8.36 23.18 5.17
CA VAL A 239 -7.26 23.23 4.19
C VAL A 239 -6.69 24.66 4.11
N PHE A 240 -7.57 25.67 4.09
CA PHE A 240 -7.18 27.07 4.14
C PHE A 240 -6.40 27.42 5.43
N THR A 241 -6.81 26.86 6.57
CA THR A 241 -6.12 27.08 7.85
C THR A 241 -4.72 26.48 7.85
N TRP A 242 -4.55 25.30 7.28
CA TRP A 242 -3.24 24.67 7.11
C TRP A 242 -2.38 25.36 6.05
N ASN A 243 -3.02 25.92 5.03
CA ASN A 243 -2.41 26.66 3.93
C ASN A 243 -1.18 25.97 3.34
N PRO A 244 -1.31 24.73 2.82
CA PRO A 244 -0.18 24.01 2.24
C PRO A 244 0.39 24.73 1.02
N GLN A 245 1.73 24.62 0.84
CA GLN A 245 2.43 25.12 -0.34
C GLN A 245 2.32 24.16 -1.54
N PHE A 246 2.08 22.87 -1.27
CA PHE A 246 1.86 21.85 -2.28
C PHE A 246 0.66 20.98 -1.92
N ILE A 247 -0.14 20.64 -2.92
CA ILE A 247 -1.21 19.64 -2.81
C ILE A 247 -0.96 18.57 -3.87
N PHE A 248 -1.00 17.31 -3.44
CA PHE A 248 -0.98 16.16 -4.35
C PHE A 248 -2.32 15.45 -4.28
N ALA A 249 -3.02 15.32 -5.42
CA ALA A 249 -4.21 14.49 -5.52
C ALA A 249 -3.82 13.02 -5.72
N THR A 250 -4.47 12.13 -4.99
CA THR A 250 -4.28 10.69 -5.15
C THR A 250 -4.60 10.23 -6.58
N SER A 251 -3.96 9.18 -6.99
CA SER A 251 -4.30 8.42 -8.19
C SER A 251 -4.86 7.03 -7.88
N SER A 252 -4.85 6.63 -6.61
CA SER A 252 -5.35 5.32 -6.17
C SER A 252 -6.87 5.17 -6.29
N THR A 253 -7.60 6.27 -6.40
CA THR A 253 -9.04 6.33 -6.70
C THR A 253 -9.32 7.42 -7.74
N PRO A 254 -10.36 7.26 -8.59
CA PRO A 254 -10.79 8.34 -9.47
C PRO A 254 -11.13 9.60 -8.68
N LEU A 255 -10.75 10.77 -9.21
CA LEU A 255 -11.17 12.06 -8.67
C LEU A 255 -12.62 12.34 -9.09
N ASP A 256 -13.43 12.84 -8.18
CA ASP A 256 -14.78 13.35 -8.45
C ASP A 256 -14.80 14.84 -8.75
N TYR A 257 -13.61 15.47 -8.83
CA TYR A 257 -13.37 16.87 -9.16
C TYR A 257 -12.30 16.98 -10.24
N SER A 258 -12.34 18.09 -11.00
CA SER A 258 -11.21 18.53 -11.82
C SER A 258 -10.31 19.42 -10.99
N ILE A 259 -9.00 19.18 -11.01
CA ILE A 259 -8.01 20.04 -10.32
C ILE A 259 -8.11 21.47 -10.88
N GLU A 260 -8.20 21.64 -12.21
CA GLU A 260 -8.30 22.93 -12.86
C GLU A 260 -9.57 23.68 -12.42
N GLU A 261 -10.73 23.01 -12.39
CA GLU A 261 -12.00 23.61 -11.94
C GLU A 261 -11.92 23.98 -10.45
N LEU A 262 -11.38 23.09 -9.61
CA LEU A 262 -11.23 23.34 -8.19
C LEU A 262 -10.32 24.55 -7.90
N MET A 263 -9.20 24.67 -8.63
CA MET A 263 -8.30 25.81 -8.53
C MET A 263 -8.95 27.13 -8.97
N ALA A 264 -9.95 27.09 -9.84
CA ALA A 264 -10.70 28.25 -10.29
C ALA A 264 -11.81 28.70 -9.32
N GLU A 265 -12.14 27.89 -8.31
CA GLU A 265 -13.15 28.24 -7.31
C GLU A 265 -12.65 29.27 -6.31
N ASP A 266 -13.49 30.28 -6.01
CA ASP A 266 -13.16 31.35 -5.05
C ASP A 266 -12.77 30.79 -3.66
N ALA A 267 -13.40 29.68 -3.23
CA ALA A 267 -13.14 29.04 -1.95
C ALA A 267 -11.70 28.49 -1.82
N TRP A 268 -11.10 28.06 -2.93
CA TRP A 268 -9.74 27.51 -2.96
C TRP A 268 -8.68 28.55 -3.32
N SER A 269 -9.08 29.66 -3.92
CA SER A 269 -8.18 30.70 -4.45
C SER A 269 -7.25 31.33 -3.39
N ALA A 270 -7.56 31.17 -2.10
CA ALA A 270 -6.76 31.71 -1.00
C ALA A 270 -5.65 30.75 -0.53
N VAL A 271 -5.70 29.45 -0.91
CA VAL A 271 -4.69 28.44 -0.54
C VAL A 271 -3.40 28.69 -1.32
N GLU A 272 -2.24 28.65 -0.67
CA GLU A 272 -0.94 28.94 -1.30
C GLU A 272 -0.65 28.02 -2.48
N ALA A 273 -0.86 26.71 -2.33
CA ALA A 273 -0.69 25.73 -3.41
C ALA A 273 -1.54 26.06 -4.65
N VAL A 274 -2.74 26.63 -4.47
CA VAL A 274 -3.61 27.02 -5.59
C VAL A 274 -3.13 28.29 -6.24
N LYS A 275 -2.69 29.30 -5.47
CA LYS A 275 -2.14 30.56 -6.00
C LYS A 275 -0.91 30.35 -6.85
N ASP A 276 -0.05 29.42 -6.41
CA ASP A 276 1.25 29.17 -7.05
C ASP A 276 1.19 28.03 -8.09
N ALA A 277 -0.01 27.50 -8.36
CA ALA A 277 -0.26 26.36 -9.26
C ALA A 277 0.50 25.08 -8.87
N HIS A 278 0.69 24.83 -7.56
CA HIS A 278 1.34 23.66 -7.00
C HIS A 278 0.33 22.60 -6.56
N PHE A 279 -0.66 22.32 -7.41
CA PHE A 279 -1.65 21.28 -7.19
C PHE A 279 -1.54 20.24 -8.32
N TYR A 280 -1.02 19.07 -8.01
CA TYR A 280 -0.66 18.04 -8.98
C TYR A 280 -1.42 16.75 -8.70
N GLN A 281 -1.82 16.02 -9.76
CA GLN A 281 -2.24 14.63 -9.60
C GLN A 281 -1.01 13.72 -9.64
N ILE A 282 -0.96 12.75 -8.73
CA ILE A 282 0.05 11.69 -8.78
C ILE A 282 -0.21 10.83 -10.01
N PRO A 283 0.81 10.46 -10.80
CA PRO A 283 0.64 9.66 -12.02
C PRO A 283 -0.01 8.29 -11.80
N ALA A 284 -0.84 7.84 -12.76
CA ALA A 284 -1.61 6.60 -12.63
C ALA A 284 -2.05 5.91 -13.92
N LYS A 285 -1.51 6.24 -15.08
CA LYS A 285 -2.04 5.68 -16.32
C LYS A 285 -1.80 4.18 -16.45
N LEU A 286 -0.61 3.73 -16.11
CA LEU A 286 -0.26 2.31 -16.09
C LEU A 286 -0.52 1.72 -14.70
N ASP A 287 0.01 2.37 -13.71
CA ASP A 287 0.07 1.97 -12.32
C ASP A 287 -0.09 3.24 -11.45
N SER A 288 -0.89 3.17 -10.43
CA SER A 288 -1.03 4.28 -9.49
C SER A 288 0.21 4.38 -8.60
N TRP A 289 0.94 5.51 -8.66
CA TRP A 289 2.20 5.67 -7.93
C TRP A 289 2.02 5.97 -6.43
N ASP A 290 0.80 6.08 -5.95
CA ASP A 290 0.46 6.22 -4.54
C ASP A 290 -0.41 5.09 -3.98
N ILE A 291 -0.61 4.01 -4.76
CA ILE A 291 -1.20 2.78 -4.23
C ILE A 291 -0.17 2.05 -3.37
N PRO A 292 -0.59 1.39 -2.26
CA PRO A 292 0.32 0.54 -1.52
C PRO A 292 0.95 -0.55 -2.39
N GLY A 293 2.26 -0.45 -2.61
CA GLY A 293 3.02 -1.33 -3.50
C GLY A 293 4.38 -0.74 -3.83
N VAL A 294 5.13 -1.38 -4.73
CA VAL A 294 6.50 -0.98 -5.07
C VAL A 294 6.55 0.37 -5.79
N SER A 295 5.50 0.73 -6.54
CA SER A 295 5.40 2.02 -7.24
C SER A 295 5.36 3.24 -6.32
N CYS A 296 5.08 3.08 -5.01
CA CYS A 296 5.18 4.18 -4.06
C CYS A 296 6.57 4.83 -4.01
N VAL A 297 7.62 4.11 -4.43
CA VAL A 297 8.99 4.63 -4.56
C VAL A 297 9.04 5.76 -5.60
N ILE A 298 8.54 5.49 -6.81
CA ILE A 298 8.52 6.51 -7.88
C ILE A 298 7.51 7.61 -7.60
N GLY A 299 6.40 7.31 -6.91
CA GLY A 299 5.47 8.31 -6.41
C GLY A 299 6.11 9.28 -5.41
N THR A 300 6.94 8.75 -4.50
CA THR A 300 7.73 9.58 -3.57
C THR A 300 8.77 10.43 -4.31
N MET A 301 9.43 9.89 -5.34
CA MET A 301 10.36 10.64 -6.19
C MET A 301 9.66 11.73 -7.00
N TYR A 302 8.44 11.47 -7.48
CA TYR A 302 7.63 12.49 -8.16
C TYR A 302 7.30 13.66 -7.22
N MET A 303 6.86 13.38 -5.98
CA MET A 303 6.63 14.42 -4.97
C MET A 303 7.91 15.20 -4.66
N LEU A 304 9.05 14.52 -4.51
CA LEU A 304 10.37 15.13 -4.30
C LEU A 304 10.72 16.08 -5.45
N HIS A 305 10.57 15.63 -6.70
CA HIS A 305 10.84 16.45 -7.88
C HIS A 305 9.95 17.71 -7.92
N LYS A 306 8.64 17.56 -7.71
CA LYS A 306 7.71 18.70 -7.77
C LYS A 306 7.97 19.72 -6.66
N MET A 307 8.37 19.29 -5.47
CA MET A 307 8.69 20.19 -4.35
C MET A 307 10.09 20.80 -4.45
N TYR A 308 11.07 20.07 -5.01
CA TYR A 308 12.49 20.42 -4.96
C TYR A 308 13.22 20.08 -6.27
N PRO A 309 12.81 20.66 -7.41
CA PRO A 309 13.41 20.34 -8.72
C PRO A 309 14.92 20.69 -8.79
N GLU A 310 15.42 21.59 -7.96
CA GLU A 310 16.82 21.98 -7.85
C GLU A 310 17.69 20.89 -7.16
N TYR A 311 17.09 20.03 -6.33
CA TYR A 311 17.78 18.91 -5.65
C TYR A 311 17.55 17.58 -6.37
N PHE A 312 16.43 17.42 -7.05
CA PHE A 312 16.08 16.24 -7.82
C PHE A 312 15.41 16.63 -9.13
N SER A 313 16.22 16.67 -10.21
CA SER A 313 15.79 17.20 -11.50
C SER A 313 14.78 16.29 -12.23
N GLN A 314 14.13 16.85 -13.23
CA GLN A 314 13.24 16.10 -14.14
C GLN A 314 13.99 14.93 -14.81
N GLU A 315 15.20 15.16 -15.32
CA GLU A 315 16.01 14.12 -15.96
C GLU A 315 16.30 12.94 -15.00
N GLN A 316 16.58 13.25 -13.72
CA GLN A 316 16.78 12.22 -12.70
C GLN A 316 15.49 11.44 -12.44
N LEU A 317 14.35 12.12 -12.33
CA LEU A 317 13.06 11.44 -12.16
C LEU A 317 12.75 10.53 -13.35
N GLU A 318 12.93 11.00 -14.59
CA GLU A 318 12.72 10.19 -15.80
C GLU A 318 13.61 8.94 -15.83
N GLN A 319 14.88 9.09 -15.42
CA GLN A 319 15.80 7.97 -15.32
C GLN A 319 15.35 6.94 -14.27
N GLU A 320 14.95 7.40 -13.09
CA GLU A 320 14.49 6.53 -12.01
C GLU A 320 13.17 5.80 -12.34
N VAL A 321 12.25 6.48 -13.01
CA VAL A 321 11.01 5.89 -13.53
C VAL A 321 11.33 4.82 -14.58
N ALA A 322 12.22 5.09 -15.52
CA ALA A 322 12.64 4.10 -16.51
C ALA A 322 13.30 2.87 -15.84
N GLU A 323 14.18 3.09 -14.85
CA GLU A 323 14.80 2.01 -14.09
C GLU A 323 13.78 1.17 -13.33
N TYR A 324 12.76 1.80 -12.72
CA TYR A 324 11.67 1.09 -12.05
C TYR A 324 10.94 0.14 -13.01
N TYR A 325 10.52 0.63 -14.16
CA TYR A 325 9.75 -0.19 -15.11
C TYR A 325 10.62 -1.29 -15.75
N GLU A 326 11.90 -1.01 -16.04
CA GLU A 326 12.86 -2.04 -16.48
C GLU A 326 13.04 -3.12 -15.41
N PHE A 327 13.18 -2.73 -14.15
CA PHE A 327 13.35 -3.66 -13.02
C PHE A 327 12.10 -4.52 -12.79
N MET A 328 10.90 -3.93 -12.92
CA MET A 328 9.64 -4.61 -12.66
C MET A 328 9.15 -5.46 -13.84
N PHE A 329 9.33 -4.99 -15.07
CA PHE A 329 8.71 -5.57 -16.27
C PHE A 329 9.73 -5.97 -17.35
N GLY A 330 11.02 -5.71 -17.16
CA GLY A 330 12.05 -5.96 -18.14
C GLY A 330 11.93 -5.10 -19.41
N ARG A 331 11.26 -3.95 -19.30
CA ARG A 331 11.07 -2.97 -20.38
C ARG A 331 10.74 -1.58 -19.84
N THR A 332 11.02 -0.56 -20.63
CA THR A 332 10.65 0.83 -20.35
C THR A 332 9.35 1.23 -21.05
N PHE A 333 8.78 2.35 -20.64
CA PHE A 333 7.59 2.93 -21.22
C PHE A 333 7.83 4.43 -21.47
N GLU A 334 7.25 4.94 -22.54
CA GLU A 334 7.27 6.38 -22.82
C GLU A 334 6.45 7.15 -21.78
N ALA A 335 6.84 8.39 -21.47
CA ALA A 335 6.18 9.23 -20.47
C ALA A 335 4.68 9.40 -20.74
N ASP A 336 4.30 9.64 -21.99
CA ASP A 336 2.90 9.74 -22.43
C ASP A 336 2.09 8.48 -22.12
N TYR A 337 2.73 7.30 -22.26
CA TYR A 337 2.09 6.03 -21.93
C TYR A 337 1.89 5.89 -20.41
N LEU A 338 2.82 6.37 -19.60
CA LEU A 338 2.73 6.35 -18.14
C LEU A 338 1.75 7.39 -17.58
N GLY A 339 1.35 8.37 -18.41
CA GLY A 339 0.36 9.39 -18.06
C GLY A 339 0.88 10.48 -17.14
N TYR A 340 2.17 10.77 -17.22
CA TYR A 340 2.74 11.96 -16.61
C TYR A 340 3.40 12.82 -17.68
N ASP A 341 3.16 14.11 -17.60
CA ASP A 341 3.91 15.12 -18.31
C ASP A 341 4.80 15.84 -17.28
N LEU A 342 6.09 15.78 -17.47
CA LEU A 342 7.06 16.45 -16.61
C LEU A 342 7.41 17.83 -17.15
N SER A 343 6.88 18.21 -18.33
CA SER A 343 7.15 19.48 -18.98
C SER A 343 6.29 20.64 -18.48
N GLU A 344 5.28 20.38 -17.62
CA GLU A 344 4.39 21.38 -17.04
C GLU A 344 4.64 21.63 -15.57
#